data_52bf17ed075ca4146a08162a3dd56b07
#
_entry.id   52bf17ed075ca4146a08162a3dd56b07
#
_cell.length_a   1.000
_cell.length_b   1.000
_cell.length_c   1.000
_cell.angle_alpha   90.00
_cell.angle_beta   90.00
_cell.angle_gamma   90.00
#
_symmetry.space_group_name_H-M   'P 1'
#
loop_
_entity.id
_entity.type
_entity.pdbx_description
1 polymer ?
#
loop_
_entity_poly.entity_id
_entity_poly.type
_entity_poly.pdbx_seq_one_letter_code
_entity_poly.pdbx_strand_id
1 'polypeptide(L)'
;MGKQNDAFTAYLGRAEVLADLYNGCLYQGEEVVQAGNLCEVQQFYQQGLSERVKRPTARRRERDAIRAFWNEKSYVLLAAEAQNQPHLTIPFRCMEYDLAEYARQLRYIRLKSEGKLKTGVEYLSKMGRKDHLTPIVTIVLYHGTEPWDAPKKLSEMMELEEIDPILKQMVQEYQIYVFSLEELQEEYFQTNLRELIGLMKRRSSKTKIQEYCRKHADRISRMDVATYDMICVMLNLKELQDKKEKYLENG
;
A
#
# COMPACT_ATOMS: atom_id res chain seq x y z
N MET A 1 15.34 -2.54 -3.12
CA MET A 1 14.24 -3.50 -2.88
C MET A 1 14.44 -4.69 -3.80
N GLY A 2 14.04 -5.90 -3.39
CA GLY A 2 14.13 -7.06 -4.28
C GLY A 2 12.98 -7.02 -5.29
N LYS A 3 13.24 -7.50 -6.52
CA LYS A 3 12.24 -7.58 -7.61
C LYS A 3 10.90 -8.19 -7.17
N GLN A 4 10.93 -9.13 -6.23
CA GLN A 4 9.74 -9.78 -5.68
C GLN A 4 8.87 -8.83 -4.85
N ASN A 5 9.48 -7.99 -3.99
CA ASN A 5 8.74 -7.00 -3.22
C ASN A 5 8.11 -5.93 -4.13
N ASP A 6 8.84 -5.48 -5.15
CA ASP A 6 8.34 -4.48 -6.09
C ASP A 6 7.13 -5.04 -6.88
N ALA A 7 7.22 -6.30 -7.36
CA ALA A 7 6.11 -6.96 -8.05
C ALA A 7 4.89 -7.16 -7.12
N PHE A 8 5.12 -7.52 -5.85
CA PHE A 8 4.04 -7.70 -4.91
C PHE A 8 3.39 -6.37 -4.52
N THR A 9 4.18 -5.31 -4.32
CA THR A 9 3.65 -3.97 -4.08
C THR A 9 2.79 -3.50 -5.27
N ALA A 10 3.24 -3.71 -6.50
CA ALA A 10 2.46 -3.37 -7.69
C ALA A 10 1.13 -4.16 -7.77
N TYR A 11 1.16 -5.46 -7.45
CA TYR A 11 -0.03 -6.29 -7.37
C TYR A 11 -1.03 -5.78 -6.31
N LEU A 12 -0.54 -5.41 -5.12
CA LEU A 12 -1.35 -4.83 -4.05
C LEU A 12 -1.95 -3.47 -4.44
N GLY A 13 -1.36 -2.76 -5.41
CA GLY A 13 -1.87 -1.48 -5.93
C GLY A 13 -3.09 -1.61 -6.85
N ARG A 14 -3.54 -2.82 -7.24
CA ARG A 14 -4.80 -3.03 -7.97
C ARG A 14 -5.98 -2.65 -7.08
N ALA A 15 -6.98 -1.96 -7.63
CA ALA A 15 -8.07 -1.39 -6.85
C ALA A 15 -8.82 -2.44 -6.01
N GLU A 16 -9.17 -3.57 -6.63
CA GLU A 16 -9.87 -4.67 -5.98
C GLU A 16 -9.01 -5.36 -4.90
N VAL A 17 -7.70 -5.51 -5.15
CA VAL A 17 -6.77 -6.14 -4.21
C VAL A 17 -6.49 -5.21 -3.03
N LEU A 18 -6.30 -3.91 -3.29
CA LEU A 18 -6.06 -2.92 -2.23
C LEU A 18 -7.28 -2.76 -1.34
N ALA A 19 -8.50 -2.71 -1.93
CA ALA A 19 -9.75 -2.67 -1.16
C ALA A 19 -9.86 -3.89 -0.24
N ASP A 20 -9.66 -5.09 -0.79
CA ASP A 20 -9.74 -6.34 -0.04
C ASP A 20 -8.65 -6.44 1.04
N LEU A 21 -7.43 -5.95 0.77
CA LEU A 21 -6.35 -5.86 1.76
C LEU A 21 -6.77 -5.01 2.96
N TYR A 22 -7.34 -3.83 2.71
CA TYR A 22 -7.80 -2.94 3.78
C TYR A 22 -8.97 -3.54 4.55
N ASN A 23 -9.94 -4.14 3.85
CA ASN A 23 -11.09 -4.79 4.46
C ASN A 23 -10.66 -5.99 5.33
N GLY A 24 -9.77 -6.83 4.82
CA GLY A 24 -9.25 -7.98 5.57
C GLY A 24 -8.40 -7.60 6.77
N CYS A 25 -7.50 -6.62 6.62
CA CYS A 25 -6.58 -6.21 7.68
C CYS A 25 -7.23 -5.38 8.79
N LEU A 26 -8.18 -4.48 8.45
CA LEU A 26 -8.71 -3.49 9.39
C LEU A 26 -10.16 -3.76 9.81
N TYR A 27 -10.94 -4.40 8.94
CA TYR A 27 -12.40 -4.52 9.11
C TYR A 27 -12.86 -5.98 9.15
N GLN A 28 -11.94 -6.95 9.33
CA GLN A 28 -12.26 -8.38 9.47
C GLN A 28 -13.09 -8.94 8.29
N GLY A 29 -12.90 -8.37 7.10
CA GLY A 29 -13.61 -8.76 5.88
C GLY A 29 -14.92 -8.02 5.62
N GLU A 30 -15.33 -7.08 6.47
CA GLU A 30 -16.43 -6.17 6.15
C GLU A 30 -16.05 -5.26 4.98
N GLU A 31 -16.95 -5.11 4.01
CA GLU A 31 -16.73 -4.31 2.79
C GLU A 31 -16.90 -2.81 3.08
N VAL A 32 -15.95 -2.21 3.80
CA VAL A 32 -15.90 -0.78 4.08
C VAL A 32 -15.23 -0.02 2.94
N VAL A 33 -14.12 -0.56 2.42
CA VAL A 33 -13.42 -0.01 1.26
C VAL A 33 -13.93 -0.71 0.01
N GLN A 34 -14.68 0.02 -0.82
CA GLN A 34 -15.20 -0.50 -2.08
C GLN A 34 -14.24 -0.20 -3.23
N ALA A 35 -13.91 -1.19 -4.03
CA ALA A 35 -12.99 -1.03 -5.17
C ALA A 35 -13.46 0.04 -6.18
N GLY A 36 -14.79 0.15 -6.38
CA GLY A 36 -15.40 1.16 -7.24
C GLY A 36 -15.21 2.61 -6.75
N ASN A 37 -14.92 2.80 -5.47
CA ASN A 37 -14.64 4.11 -4.86
C ASN A 37 -13.15 4.43 -4.79
N LEU A 38 -12.29 3.58 -5.38
CA LEU A 38 -10.85 3.81 -5.51
C LEU A 38 -10.51 4.36 -6.89
N CYS A 39 -9.74 5.43 -6.93
CA CYS A 39 -9.21 5.97 -8.18
C CYS A 39 -7.69 6.16 -8.11
N GLU A 40 -7.06 6.26 -9.27
CA GLU A 40 -5.65 6.62 -9.36
C GLU A 40 -5.39 8.00 -8.76
N VAL A 41 -4.32 8.16 -8.00
CA VAL A 41 -4.00 9.44 -7.37
C VAL A 41 -3.78 10.54 -8.40
N GLN A 42 -3.30 10.22 -9.60
CA GLN A 42 -3.22 11.19 -10.71
C GLN A 42 -4.60 11.68 -11.16
N GLN A 43 -5.59 10.79 -11.26
CA GLN A 43 -6.97 11.16 -11.61
C GLN A 43 -7.60 12.04 -10.53
N PHE A 44 -7.34 11.73 -9.25
CA PHE A 44 -7.76 12.55 -8.11
C PHE A 44 -7.29 14.00 -8.23
N TYR A 45 -6.04 14.24 -8.66
CA TYR A 45 -5.54 15.58 -8.88
C TYR A 45 -6.08 16.23 -10.16
N GLN A 46 -6.34 15.46 -11.21
CA GLN A 46 -6.85 15.97 -12.50
C GLN A 46 -8.29 16.45 -12.42
N GLN A 47 -9.13 15.87 -11.58
CA GLN A 47 -10.53 16.30 -11.38
C GLN A 47 -10.67 17.75 -10.89
N GLY A 48 -9.61 18.38 -10.42
CA GLY A 48 -9.61 19.74 -9.89
C GLY A 48 -8.76 20.76 -10.64
N LEU A 49 -8.04 20.39 -11.70
CA LEU A 49 -7.18 21.29 -12.49
C LEU A 49 -7.41 21.13 -13.99
N SER A 50 -7.68 22.24 -14.70
CA SER A 50 -7.52 22.29 -16.15
C SER A 50 -6.04 22.16 -16.52
N GLU A 51 -5.73 21.31 -17.46
CA GLU A 51 -4.54 21.04 -18.31
C GLU A 51 -3.15 21.70 -18.07
N ARG A 52 -2.94 22.57 -17.09
CA ARG A 52 -1.69 23.34 -16.93
C ARG A 52 -0.59 22.70 -16.09
N VAL A 53 -0.78 21.53 -15.50
CA VAL A 53 0.25 20.91 -14.68
C VAL A 53 1.11 19.97 -15.51
N LYS A 54 2.25 20.48 -16.00
CA LYS A 54 3.31 19.63 -16.57
C LYS A 54 3.77 18.61 -15.53
N ARG A 55 3.93 17.35 -15.98
CA ARG A 55 4.44 16.23 -15.15
C ARG A 55 5.72 16.67 -14.43
N PRO A 56 5.86 16.41 -13.12
CA PRO A 56 7.13 16.66 -12.44
C PRO A 56 8.21 15.75 -13.02
N THR A 57 9.31 16.35 -13.49
CA THR A 57 10.45 15.68 -14.13
C THR A 57 11.44 15.02 -13.15
N ALA A 58 11.12 14.92 -11.87
CA ALA A 58 11.99 14.28 -10.90
C ALA A 58 11.52 12.83 -10.65
N ARG A 59 12.39 11.85 -10.93
CA ARG A 59 12.29 10.47 -10.47
C ARG A 59 12.35 10.41 -8.94
N ARG A 60 11.30 10.87 -8.26
CA ARG A 60 11.05 10.49 -6.87
C ARG A 60 10.46 9.09 -6.90
N ARG A 61 10.89 8.23 -5.99
CA ARG A 61 10.29 6.92 -5.76
C ARG A 61 8.81 7.15 -5.49
N GLU A 62 7.97 6.85 -6.49
CA GLU A 62 6.51 6.86 -6.34
C GLU A 62 6.13 5.50 -5.75
N ARG A 63 5.16 5.48 -4.85
CA ARG A 63 4.55 4.24 -4.37
C ARG A 63 3.67 3.68 -5.49
N ASP A 64 3.91 2.43 -5.87
CA ASP A 64 3.10 1.73 -6.86
C ASP A 64 1.72 1.35 -6.30
N ALA A 65 1.65 1.09 -4.98
CA ALA A 65 0.42 0.73 -4.29
C ALA A 65 -0.14 1.92 -3.48
N ILE A 66 -0.69 2.92 -4.17
CA ILE A 66 -1.41 4.04 -3.56
C ILE A 66 -2.62 4.42 -4.41
N ARG A 67 -3.79 4.60 -3.75
CA ARG A 67 -5.03 5.02 -4.40
C ARG A 67 -5.79 6.03 -3.55
N ALA A 68 -6.56 6.90 -4.21
CA ALA A 68 -7.49 7.79 -3.52
C ALA A 68 -8.82 7.07 -3.33
N PHE A 69 -9.26 6.95 -2.09
CA PHE A 69 -10.53 6.37 -1.67
C PHE A 69 -11.52 7.47 -1.30
N TRP A 70 -12.70 7.44 -1.91
CA TRP A 70 -13.82 8.31 -1.56
C TRP A 70 -14.77 7.57 -0.61
N ASN A 71 -14.92 8.08 0.62
CA ASN A 71 -15.78 7.49 1.66
C ASN A 71 -17.12 8.23 1.83
N GLU A 72 -17.68 8.75 0.74
CA GLU A 72 -18.94 9.55 0.72
C GLU A 72 -18.83 10.94 1.37
N LYS A 73 -17.80 11.22 2.15
CA LYS A 73 -17.61 12.50 2.86
C LYS A 73 -16.30 13.19 2.51
N SER A 74 -15.25 12.42 2.38
CA SER A 74 -13.90 12.93 2.13
C SER A 74 -13.04 11.90 1.43
N TYR A 75 -11.92 12.34 0.86
CA TYR A 75 -10.91 11.45 0.33
C TYR A 75 -9.90 11.04 1.40
N VAL A 76 -9.42 9.79 1.30
CA VAL A 76 -8.29 9.25 2.03
C VAL A 76 -7.36 8.58 1.02
N LEU A 77 -6.07 8.79 1.10
CA LEU A 77 -5.11 8.05 0.29
C LEU A 77 -4.75 6.75 1.02
N LEU A 78 -5.06 5.63 0.38
CA LEU A 78 -4.74 4.29 0.88
C LEU A 78 -3.50 3.77 0.17
N ALA A 79 -2.49 3.36 0.94
CA ALA A 79 -1.22 2.87 0.44
C ALA A 79 -0.82 1.54 1.06
N ALA A 80 -0.16 0.67 0.28
CA ALA A 80 0.40 -0.58 0.75
C ALA A 80 1.88 -0.70 0.41
N GLU A 81 2.64 -1.35 1.27
CA GLU A 81 4.06 -1.65 1.13
C GLU A 81 4.29 -3.12 1.44
N ALA A 82 4.93 -3.88 0.54
CA ALA A 82 5.24 -5.28 0.76
C ALA A 82 6.67 -5.45 1.28
N GLN A 83 6.85 -6.25 2.33
CA GLN A 83 8.16 -6.56 2.90
C GLN A 83 8.32 -8.07 3.13
N ASN A 84 9.44 -8.63 2.66
CA ASN A 84 9.79 -10.05 2.88
C ASN A 84 10.74 -10.27 4.05
N GLN A 85 11.36 -9.23 4.55
CA GLN A 85 12.27 -9.26 5.70
C GLN A 85 12.03 -8.03 6.57
N PRO A 86 12.22 -8.13 7.90
CA PRO A 86 12.25 -6.95 8.76
C PRO A 86 13.32 -5.97 8.27
N HIS A 87 12.98 -4.69 8.29
CA HIS A 87 13.89 -3.66 7.80
C HIS A 87 13.91 -2.48 8.77
N LEU A 88 15.05 -2.21 9.36
CA LEU A 88 15.20 -1.25 10.46
C LEU A 88 14.74 0.18 10.13
N THR A 89 14.71 0.56 8.85
CA THR A 89 14.36 1.93 8.43
C THR A 89 12.96 2.05 7.80
N ILE A 90 12.09 1.06 7.96
CA ILE A 90 10.73 1.10 7.35
C ILE A 90 9.90 2.30 7.84
N PRO A 91 9.85 2.65 9.13
CA PRO A 91 9.11 3.84 9.55
C PRO A 91 9.59 5.10 8.83
N PHE A 92 10.90 5.31 8.74
CA PHE A 92 11.47 6.44 8.04
C PHE A 92 11.13 6.44 6.54
N ARG A 93 11.22 5.29 5.86
CA ARG A 93 10.85 5.18 4.44
C ARG A 93 9.38 5.49 4.18
N CYS A 94 8.49 4.97 5.02
CA CYS A 94 7.06 5.29 4.90
C CYS A 94 6.81 6.79 5.12
N MET A 95 7.49 7.39 6.10
CA MET A 95 7.42 8.83 6.34
C MET A 95 7.93 9.65 5.14
N GLU A 96 9.03 9.25 4.49
CA GLU A 96 9.53 9.91 3.28
C GLU A 96 8.50 9.87 2.14
N TYR A 97 7.82 8.75 1.94
CA TYR A 97 6.76 8.62 0.93
C TYR A 97 5.56 9.51 1.26
N ASP A 98 5.11 9.50 2.51
CA ASP A 98 3.97 10.33 2.94
C ASP A 98 4.32 11.81 2.83
N LEU A 99 5.54 12.21 3.24
CA LEU A 99 6.02 13.58 3.08
C LEU A 99 6.08 14.02 1.61
N ALA A 100 6.54 13.14 0.71
CA ALA A 100 6.58 13.42 -0.72
C ALA A 100 5.17 13.64 -1.28
N GLU A 101 4.20 12.84 -0.82
CA GLU A 101 2.80 12.96 -1.21
C GLU A 101 2.16 14.25 -0.63
N TYR A 102 2.35 14.56 0.66
CA TYR A 102 1.88 15.82 1.24
C TYR A 102 2.51 17.05 0.55
N ALA A 103 3.78 16.97 0.17
CA ALA A 103 4.42 18.05 -0.61
C ALA A 103 3.79 18.20 -2.00
N ARG A 104 3.31 17.11 -2.62
CA ARG A 104 2.55 17.13 -3.88
C ARG A 104 1.18 17.79 -3.68
N GLN A 105 0.46 17.42 -2.62
CA GLN A 105 -0.81 18.01 -2.25
C GLN A 105 -0.69 19.53 -2.02
N LEU A 106 0.31 19.97 -1.28
CA LEU A 106 0.56 21.41 -1.06
C LEU A 106 0.82 22.16 -2.36
N ARG A 107 1.58 21.58 -3.30
CA ARG A 107 1.79 22.20 -4.62
C ARG A 107 0.47 22.32 -5.38
N TYR A 108 -0.35 21.30 -5.36
CA TYR A 108 -1.67 21.29 -5.97
C TYR A 108 -2.58 22.37 -5.37
N ILE A 109 -2.67 22.44 -4.03
CA ILE A 109 -3.46 23.44 -3.31
C ILE A 109 -3.00 24.85 -3.71
N ARG A 110 -1.70 25.12 -3.74
CA ARG A 110 -1.13 26.42 -4.11
C ARG A 110 -1.56 26.85 -5.51
N LEU A 111 -1.49 25.94 -6.49
CA LEU A 111 -1.93 26.21 -7.86
C LEU A 111 -3.44 26.49 -7.94
N LYS A 112 -4.25 25.72 -7.23
CA LYS A 112 -5.71 25.87 -7.20
C LYS A 112 -6.16 27.15 -6.50
N SER A 113 -5.41 27.61 -5.52
CA SER A 113 -5.72 28.78 -4.68
C SER A 113 -5.18 30.09 -5.27
N GLU A 114 -4.41 30.04 -6.37
CA GLU A 114 -3.90 31.24 -7.04
C GLU A 114 -5.04 32.17 -7.45
N GLY A 115 -4.96 33.44 -7.06
CA GLY A 115 -5.99 34.46 -7.30
C GLY A 115 -7.24 34.36 -6.41
N LYS A 116 -7.31 33.42 -5.45
CA LYS A 116 -8.47 33.21 -4.55
C LYS A 116 -8.18 33.55 -3.08
N LEU A 117 -6.93 33.81 -2.75
CA LEU A 117 -6.49 34.13 -1.39
C LEU A 117 -7.00 35.53 -0.97
N LYS A 118 -7.41 35.66 0.29
CA LYS A 118 -8.11 36.87 0.77
C LYS A 118 -7.38 37.61 1.90
N THR A 119 -6.53 36.92 2.66
CA THR A 119 -5.86 37.48 3.84
C THR A 119 -4.34 37.40 3.70
N GLY A 120 -3.62 38.27 4.44
CA GLY A 120 -2.15 38.25 4.45
C GLY A 120 -1.57 36.90 4.85
N VAL A 121 -2.20 36.18 5.77
CA VAL A 121 -1.79 34.81 6.20
C VAL A 121 -1.94 33.82 5.06
N GLU A 122 -3.05 33.87 4.31
CA GLU A 122 -3.27 33.01 3.15
C GLU A 122 -2.26 33.31 2.03
N TYR A 123 -1.97 34.59 1.77
CA TYR A 123 -0.93 34.97 0.80
C TYR A 123 0.46 34.48 1.21
N LEU A 124 0.81 34.58 2.50
CA LEU A 124 2.10 34.11 3.00
C LEU A 124 2.24 32.58 2.88
N SER A 125 1.20 31.83 3.28
CA SER A 125 1.18 30.37 3.22
C SER A 125 0.90 29.80 1.84
N LYS A 126 0.36 30.62 0.91
CA LYS A 126 -0.16 30.19 -0.40
C LYS A 126 -1.21 29.09 -0.30
N MET A 127 -2.04 29.16 0.75
CA MET A 127 -3.07 28.19 1.10
C MET A 127 -4.25 28.92 1.74
N GLY A 128 -5.45 28.64 1.29
CA GLY A 128 -6.68 29.20 1.87
C GLY A 128 -7.05 28.50 3.18
N ARG A 129 -7.75 29.20 4.08
CA ARG A 129 -8.16 28.65 5.41
C ARG A 129 -9.05 27.40 5.31
N LYS A 130 -9.72 27.18 4.18
CA LYS A 130 -10.60 26.03 3.93
C LYS A 130 -9.90 24.89 3.19
N ASP A 131 -8.65 25.11 2.78
CA ASP A 131 -7.89 24.05 2.12
C ASP A 131 -7.33 23.09 3.18
N HIS A 132 -7.42 21.79 2.92
CA HIS A 132 -6.95 20.74 3.80
C HIS A 132 -6.13 19.72 3.01
N LEU A 133 -5.16 19.11 3.70
CA LEU A 133 -4.46 17.94 3.17
C LEU A 133 -5.38 16.71 3.28
N THR A 134 -5.29 15.85 2.27
CA THR A 134 -5.92 14.53 2.28
C THR A 134 -5.06 13.59 3.12
N PRO A 135 -5.59 12.94 4.16
CA PRO A 135 -4.83 12.02 4.98
C PRO A 135 -4.35 10.82 4.17
N ILE A 136 -3.21 10.27 4.59
CA ILE A 136 -2.62 9.05 4.01
C ILE A 136 -2.64 7.97 5.08
N VAL A 137 -3.11 6.79 4.72
CA VAL A 137 -3.03 5.60 5.55
C VAL A 137 -2.19 4.57 4.82
N THR A 138 -1.16 4.05 5.47
CA THR A 138 -0.24 3.06 4.89
C THR A 138 -0.28 1.77 5.67
N ILE A 139 -0.53 0.65 4.98
CA ILE A 139 -0.36 -0.70 5.49
C ILE A 139 0.98 -1.25 5.03
N VAL A 140 1.76 -1.83 5.93
CA VAL A 140 2.93 -2.64 5.63
C VAL A 140 2.51 -4.11 5.72
N LEU A 141 2.45 -4.81 4.58
CA LEU A 141 2.18 -6.23 4.52
C LEU A 141 3.50 -7.00 4.59
N TYR A 142 3.74 -7.64 5.72
CA TYR A 142 4.90 -8.47 5.93
C TYR A 142 4.62 -9.90 5.51
N HIS A 143 5.39 -10.41 4.55
CA HIS A 143 5.24 -11.76 4.02
C HIS A 143 6.47 -12.66 4.25
N GLY A 144 7.37 -12.26 5.16
CA GLY A 144 8.49 -13.09 5.62
C GLY A 144 8.05 -14.28 6.45
N THR A 145 8.97 -15.20 6.75
CA THR A 145 8.75 -16.38 7.62
C THR A 145 9.16 -16.13 9.06
N GLU A 146 10.16 -15.28 9.25
CA GLU A 146 10.66 -14.95 10.57
C GLU A 146 9.73 -13.93 11.25
N PRO A 147 9.66 -13.92 12.59
CA PRO A 147 8.94 -12.88 13.32
C PRO A 147 9.41 -11.48 12.91
N TRP A 148 8.49 -10.51 12.92
CA TRP A 148 8.87 -9.14 12.68
C TRP A 148 9.71 -8.59 13.84
N ASP A 149 10.98 -8.36 13.58
CA ASP A 149 11.97 -7.82 14.53
C ASP A 149 12.59 -6.53 13.95
N ALA A 150 11.75 -5.49 13.81
CA ALA A 150 12.18 -4.18 13.34
C ALA A 150 11.27 -3.09 13.92
N PRO A 151 11.73 -1.83 13.99
CA PRO A 151 10.93 -0.71 14.47
C PRO A 151 9.57 -0.59 13.76
N LYS A 152 8.54 -0.26 14.53
CA LYS A 152 7.22 0.16 14.03
C LYS A 152 6.96 1.65 14.23
N LYS A 153 7.81 2.30 15.02
CA LYS A 153 7.74 3.73 15.35
C LYS A 153 9.07 4.40 15.07
N LEU A 154 9.00 5.67 14.69
CA LEU A 154 10.21 6.46 14.46
C LEU A 154 11.03 6.64 15.74
N SER A 155 10.36 6.76 16.89
CA SER A 155 11.01 6.86 18.21
C SER A 155 11.86 5.64 18.56
N GLU A 156 11.49 4.43 18.07
CA GLU A 156 12.27 3.20 18.25
C GLU A 156 13.60 3.19 17.47
N MET A 157 13.79 4.14 16.56
CA MET A 157 15.01 4.35 15.79
C MET A 157 15.88 5.48 16.37
N MET A 158 15.47 6.11 17.49
CA MET A 158 16.13 7.25 18.10
C MET A 158 16.76 6.86 19.42
N GLU A 159 17.84 7.53 19.77
CA GLU A 159 18.49 7.41 21.07
C GLU A 159 17.85 8.38 22.07
N LEU A 160 16.84 7.88 22.81
CA LEU A 160 15.99 8.70 23.68
C LEU A 160 16.23 8.46 25.17
N GLU A 161 17.14 7.57 25.54
CA GLU A 161 17.31 7.16 26.95
C GLU A 161 17.87 8.29 27.83
N GLU A 162 18.84 9.04 27.31
CA GLU A 162 19.53 10.11 28.04
C GLU A 162 18.93 11.51 27.81
N ILE A 163 17.80 11.60 27.04
CA ILE A 163 17.16 12.87 26.76
C ILE A 163 16.28 13.29 27.93
N ASP A 164 16.31 14.57 28.26
CA ASP A 164 15.43 15.20 29.28
C ASP A 164 13.96 14.78 29.05
N PRO A 165 13.23 14.37 30.12
CA PRO A 165 11.85 13.85 29.99
C PRO A 165 10.89 14.84 29.33
N ILE A 166 11.07 16.15 29.52
CA ILE A 166 10.22 17.19 28.90
C ILE A 166 10.50 17.22 27.37
N LEU A 167 11.78 17.24 26.99
CA LEU A 167 12.17 17.23 25.57
C LEU A 167 11.73 15.94 24.88
N LYS A 168 11.83 14.79 25.57
CA LYS A 168 11.37 13.50 25.05
C LYS A 168 9.88 13.51 24.71
N GLN A 169 9.03 14.15 25.52
CA GLN A 169 7.60 14.28 25.24
C GLN A 169 7.28 15.15 24.02
N MET A 170 8.21 16.01 23.60
CA MET A 170 8.05 16.89 22.45
C MET A 170 8.49 16.23 21.13
N VAL A 171 9.12 15.05 21.17
CA VAL A 171 9.51 14.30 19.98
C VAL A 171 8.25 13.86 19.23
N GLN A 172 8.16 14.22 17.95
CA GLN A 172 7.03 13.84 17.11
C GLN A 172 7.14 12.38 16.70
N GLU A 173 6.04 11.65 16.82
CA GLU A 173 5.98 10.23 16.47
C GLU A 173 5.45 10.02 15.05
N TYR A 174 6.07 9.08 14.34
CA TYR A 174 5.53 8.50 13.13
C TYR A 174 5.46 6.99 13.30
N GLN A 175 4.26 6.43 13.17
CA GLN A 175 3.99 5.01 13.37
C GLN A 175 3.52 4.35 12.09
N ILE A 176 4.01 3.13 11.83
CA ILE A 176 3.53 2.26 10.76
C ILE A 176 2.69 1.11 11.32
N TYR A 177 1.79 0.58 10.48
CA TYR A 177 0.94 -0.56 10.80
C TYR A 177 1.41 -1.77 9.99
N VAL A 178 2.05 -2.73 10.68
CA VAL A 178 2.60 -3.95 10.09
C VAL A 178 1.63 -5.10 10.32
N PHE A 179 1.17 -5.71 9.23
CA PHE A 179 0.36 -6.92 9.23
C PHE A 179 1.19 -8.09 8.73
N SER A 180 1.39 -9.10 9.58
CA SER A 180 2.07 -10.33 9.19
C SER A 180 1.10 -11.23 8.41
N LEU A 181 1.50 -11.64 7.21
CA LEU A 181 0.72 -12.55 6.38
C LEU A 181 0.41 -13.86 7.12
N GLU A 182 1.33 -14.34 7.96
CA GLU A 182 1.15 -15.56 8.76
C GLU A 182 0.01 -15.42 9.79
N GLU A 183 -0.25 -14.19 10.28
CA GLU A 183 -1.26 -13.92 11.31
C GLU A 183 -2.64 -13.60 10.71
N LEU A 184 -2.72 -13.23 9.42
CA LEU A 184 -3.97 -12.87 8.78
C LEU A 184 -4.93 -14.06 8.69
N GLN A 185 -6.22 -13.80 8.87
CA GLN A 185 -7.29 -14.80 8.68
C GLN A 185 -7.67 -14.80 7.18
N GLU A 186 -7.49 -15.95 6.50
CA GLU A 186 -7.77 -16.10 5.07
C GLU A 186 -9.24 -15.75 4.73
N GLU A 187 -10.13 -16.06 5.65
CA GLU A 187 -11.58 -15.88 5.51
C GLU A 187 -12.00 -14.42 5.41
N TYR A 188 -11.16 -13.49 5.87
CA TYR A 188 -11.44 -12.05 5.80
C TYR A 188 -11.23 -11.46 4.40
N PHE A 189 -10.65 -12.24 3.47
CA PHE A 189 -10.38 -11.79 2.12
C PHE A 189 -11.38 -12.38 1.11
N GLN A 190 -11.90 -11.55 0.22
CA GLN A 190 -12.95 -11.93 -0.72
C GLN A 190 -12.43 -12.12 -2.15
N THR A 191 -11.34 -11.43 -2.52
CA THR A 191 -10.69 -11.58 -3.83
C THR A 191 -9.75 -12.80 -3.87
N ASN A 192 -9.05 -12.98 -4.99
CA ASN A 192 -7.99 -14.00 -5.08
C ASN A 192 -6.77 -13.72 -4.18
N LEU A 193 -6.71 -12.56 -3.51
CA LEU A 193 -5.75 -12.31 -2.43
C LEU A 193 -5.85 -13.38 -1.33
N ARG A 194 -7.04 -13.91 -1.08
CA ARG A 194 -7.28 -15.03 -0.16
C ARG A 194 -6.46 -16.27 -0.52
N GLU A 195 -6.48 -16.67 -1.80
CA GLU A 195 -5.74 -17.83 -2.28
C GLU A 195 -4.22 -17.59 -2.22
N LEU A 196 -3.78 -16.38 -2.56
CA LEU A 196 -2.39 -15.98 -2.43
C LEU A 196 -1.92 -16.09 -0.98
N ILE A 197 -2.67 -15.51 -0.02
CA ILE A 197 -2.37 -15.58 1.43
C ILE A 197 -2.36 -17.05 1.87
N GLY A 198 -3.38 -17.82 1.52
CA GLY A 198 -3.51 -19.23 1.90
C GLY A 198 -2.35 -20.10 1.40
N LEU A 199 -1.90 -19.90 0.18
CA LEU A 199 -0.75 -20.62 -0.37
C LEU A 199 0.57 -20.16 0.25
N MET A 200 0.73 -18.84 0.48
CA MET A 200 1.93 -18.30 1.12
C MET A 200 2.11 -18.80 2.55
N LYS A 201 1.07 -18.91 3.34
CA LYS A 201 1.11 -19.49 4.70
C LYS A 201 1.54 -20.95 4.72
N ARG A 202 1.40 -21.66 3.59
CA ARG A 202 1.73 -23.10 3.45
C ARG A 202 3.00 -23.35 2.65
N ARG A 203 3.74 -22.27 2.27
CA ARG A 203 4.90 -22.33 1.36
C ARG A 203 6.04 -23.25 1.83
N SER A 204 6.15 -23.52 3.12
CA SER A 204 7.16 -24.41 3.71
C SER A 204 6.90 -25.91 3.44
N SER A 205 5.70 -26.31 2.95
CA SER A 205 5.33 -27.70 2.77
C SER A 205 4.55 -27.93 1.47
N LYS A 206 5.17 -28.64 0.54
CA LYS A 206 4.53 -29.06 -0.72
C LYS A 206 3.22 -29.81 -0.49
N THR A 207 3.16 -30.68 0.51
CA THR A 207 1.96 -31.44 0.86
C THR A 207 0.82 -30.52 1.29
N LYS A 208 1.10 -29.55 2.17
CA LYS A 208 0.11 -28.56 2.63
C LYS A 208 -0.39 -27.68 1.49
N ILE A 209 0.48 -27.28 0.55
CA ILE A 209 0.09 -26.56 -0.67
C ILE A 209 -0.87 -27.42 -1.50
N GLN A 210 -0.54 -28.70 -1.75
CA GLN A 210 -1.38 -29.60 -2.53
C GLN A 210 -2.75 -29.85 -1.88
N GLU A 211 -2.79 -30.03 -0.56
CA GLU A 211 -4.02 -30.18 0.21
C GLU A 211 -4.90 -28.92 0.09
N TYR A 212 -4.28 -27.74 0.23
CA TYR A 212 -4.97 -26.46 0.07
C TYR A 212 -5.56 -26.34 -1.34
N CYS A 213 -4.77 -26.64 -2.38
CA CYS A 213 -5.23 -26.60 -3.76
C CYS A 213 -6.40 -27.55 -4.02
N ARG A 214 -6.37 -28.77 -3.48
CA ARG A 214 -7.49 -29.72 -3.62
C ARG A 214 -8.75 -29.22 -2.90
N LYS A 215 -8.59 -28.70 -1.66
CA LYS A 215 -9.69 -28.19 -0.85
C LYS A 215 -10.38 -26.96 -1.50
N HIS A 216 -9.62 -26.13 -2.22
CA HIS A 216 -10.08 -24.88 -2.80
C HIS A 216 -10.03 -24.90 -4.36
N ALA A 217 -10.16 -26.10 -4.98
CA ALA A 217 -10.00 -26.29 -6.41
C ALA A 217 -10.90 -25.38 -7.26
N ASP A 218 -12.16 -25.19 -6.85
CA ASP A 218 -13.11 -24.33 -7.56
C ASP A 218 -12.69 -22.87 -7.59
N ARG A 219 -12.13 -22.35 -6.50
CA ARG A 219 -11.64 -20.97 -6.42
C ARG A 219 -10.34 -20.81 -7.21
N ILE A 220 -9.42 -21.75 -7.06
CA ILE A 220 -8.12 -21.74 -7.76
C ILE A 220 -8.31 -21.87 -9.28
N SER A 221 -9.27 -22.66 -9.75
CA SER A 221 -9.57 -22.78 -11.19
C SER A 221 -10.15 -21.52 -11.82
N ARG A 222 -10.71 -20.61 -11.02
CA ARG A 222 -11.28 -19.32 -11.45
C ARG A 222 -10.36 -18.15 -11.15
N MET A 223 -9.13 -18.42 -10.70
CA MET A 223 -8.17 -17.39 -10.32
C MET A 223 -7.80 -16.53 -11.52
N ASP A 224 -7.73 -15.23 -11.31
CA ASP A 224 -7.27 -14.30 -12.35
C ASP A 224 -5.76 -14.47 -12.63
N VAL A 225 -5.39 -14.16 -13.86
CA VAL A 225 -4.02 -14.36 -14.38
C VAL A 225 -2.98 -13.60 -13.54
N ALA A 226 -3.29 -12.39 -13.10
CA ALA A 226 -2.34 -11.58 -12.32
C ALA A 226 -2.07 -12.18 -10.94
N THR A 227 -3.10 -12.74 -10.28
CA THR A 227 -2.91 -13.46 -9.02
C THR A 227 -2.15 -14.77 -9.22
N TYR A 228 -2.43 -15.53 -10.31
CA TYR A 228 -1.67 -16.72 -10.66
C TYR A 228 -0.18 -16.39 -10.85
N ASP A 229 0.12 -15.36 -11.65
CA ASP A 229 1.50 -14.91 -11.87
C ASP A 229 2.19 -14.48 -10.57
N MET A 230 1.46 -13.78 -9.70
CA MET A 230 1.99 -13.37 -8.41
C MET A 230 2.30 -14.58 -7.52
N ILE A 231 1.43 -15.58 -7.47
CA ILE A 231 1.70 -16.84 -6.74
C ILE A 231 2.95 -17.52 -7.28
N CYS A 232 3.11 -17.60 -8.60
CA CYS A 232 4.30 -18.19 -9.22
C CYS A 232 5.59 -17.42 -8.82
N VAL A 233 5.54 -16.09 -8.78
CA VAL A 233 6.65 -15.24 -8.33
C VAL A 233 6.95 -15.47 -6.85
N MET A 234 5.92 -15.46 -6.01
CA MET A 234 6.07 -15.55 -4.56
C MET A 234 6.54 -16.92 -4.08
N LEU A 235 6.09 -17.99 -4.73
CA LEU A 235 6.48 -19.38 -4.44
C LEU A 235 7.67 -19.85 -5.29
N ASN A 236 8.23 -18.99 -6.14
CA ASN A 236 9.37 -19.31 -7.04
C ASN A 236 9.09 -20.53 -7.95
N LEU A 237 7.90 -20.61 -8.52
CA LEU A 237 7.42 -21.73 -9.37
C LEU A 237 7.74 -21.49 -10.86
N LYS A 238 9.03 -21.45 -11.21
CA LYS A 238 9.50 -21.19 -12.60
C LYS A 238 8.90 -22.14 -13.63
N GLU A 239 8.82 -23.43 -13.33
CA GLU A 239 8.26 -24.43 -14.26
C GLU A 239 6.79 -24.16 -14.66
N LEU A 240 6.01 -23.53 -13.77
CA LEU A 240 4.62 -23.17 -14.07
C LEU A 240 4.55 -21.89 -14.91
N GLN A 241 5.48 -20.97 -14.73
CA GLN A 241 5.61 -19.78 -15.58
C GLN A 241 5.98 -20.18 -17.01
N ASP A 242 6.99 -21.03 -17.18
CA ASP A 242 7.43 -21.52 -18.50
C ASP A 242 6.32 -22.29 -19.24
N LYS A 243 5.50 -23.07 -18.53
CA LYS A 243 4.35 -23.76 -19.12
C LYS A 243 3.28 -22.79 -19.61
N LYS A 244 3.01 -21.73 -18.87
CA LYS A 244 2.04 -20.69 -19.26
C LYS A 244 2.49 -20.00 -20.56
N GLU A 245 3.75 -19.59 -20.65
CA GLU A 245 4.30 -18.93 -21.85
C GLU A 245 4.13 -19.83 -23.08
N LYS A 246 4.45 -21.13 -22.97
CA LYS A 246 4.23 -22.10 -24.04
C LYS A 246 2.76 -22.28 -24.43
N TYR A 247 1.82 -22.16 -23.48
CA TYR A 247 0.39 -22.21 -23.77
C TYR A 247 -0.09 -20.98 -24.53
N LEU A 248 0.44 -19.79 -24.21
CA LEU A 248 0.10 -18.53 -24.87
C LEU A 248 0.74 -18.40 -26.25
N GLU A 249 1.89 -19.06 -26.51
CA GLU A 249 2.56 -19.08 -27.82
C GLU A 249 1.92 -20.06 -28.81
N ASN A 250 1.19 -21.07 -28.33
CA ASN A 250 0.60 -22.13 -29.15
C ASN A 250 -0.94 -22.03 -29.31
N GLY A 251 -1.57 -20.99 -28.76
CA GLY A 251 -3.01 -20.72 -28.87
C GLY A 251 -3.31 -19.39 -29.54
#